data_cf67366959460b254459b47e280c50e0
#
_entry.id   cf67366959460b254459b47e280c50e0
#
_cell.length_a   1.000
_cell.length_b   1.000
_cell.length_c   1.000
_cell.angle_alpha   90.00
_cell.angle_beta   90.00
_cell.angle_gamma   90.00
#
_symmetry.space_group_name_H-M   'P 1'
#
loop_
_entity.id
_entity.type
_entity.pdbx_description
1 polymer ?
#
loop_
_entity_poly.entity_id
_entity_poly.type
_entity_poly.pdbx_seq_one_letter_code
_entity_poly.pdbx_strand_id
1 'polypeptide(L)'
;MREALFSILGARGVFDEPCRVLDLYAGTGALGLEALSRGASHATFVEPDRAALSALSANVDALKVRDQVTVLGCAVASALASVRRGPPVDLIFADPPYALVPTGEVGRALEGYAPLLSHYGVLVLEHAEGDAPPPLPGLALVSTRRYGDTSVTLYEAAKDGSMP
;
A
#
# COMPACT_ATOMS: atom_id res chain seq x y z
N MET A 1 -3.23 15.35 4.62
CA MET A 1 -2.56 14.07 4.92
C MET A 1 -1.88 13.47 3.70
N ARG A 2 -2.59 13.33 2.60
CA ARG A 2 -2.03 12.70 1.38
C ARG A 2 -0.79 13.43 0.86
N GLU A 3 -0.82 14.76 0.78
CA GLU A 3 0.35 15.53 0.36
C GLU A 3 1.54 15.33 1.27
N ALA A 4 1.31 15.32 2.59
CA ALA A 4 2.38 15.09 3.56
C ALA A 4 2.98 13.69 3.39
N LEU A 5 2.14 12.67 3.20
CA LEU A 5 2.60 11.30 2.97
C LEU A 5 3.48 11.22 1.72
N PHE A 6 3.04 11.78 0.60
CA PHE A 6 3.80 11.70 -0.64
C PHE A 6 5.07 12.55 -0.59
N SER A 7 5.08 13.63 0.18
CA SER A 7 6.31 14.39 0.42
C SER A 7 7.34 13.54 1.17
N ILE A 8 6.90 12.77 2.16
CA ILE A 8 7.78 11.85 2.91
C ILE A 8 8.33 10.77 1.97
N LEU A 9 7.47 10.15 1.16
CA LEU A 9 7.88 9.11 0.22
C LEU A 9 8.86 9.66 -0.82
N GLY A 10 8.61 10.85 -1.34
CA GLY A 10 9.51 11.51 -2.28
C GLY A 10 10.86 11.82 -1.67
N ALA A 11 10.90 12.33 -0.43
CA ALA A 11 12.14 12.60 0.28
C ALA A 11 12.94 11.33 0.57
N ARG A 12 12.28 10.18 0.68
CA ARG A 12 12.93 8.87 0.84
C ARG A 12 13.42 8.27 -0.48
N GLY A 13 13.20 8.95 -1.60
CA GLY A 13 13.65 8.48 -2.90
C GLY A 13 12.78 7.39 -3.53
N VAL A 14 11.57 7.16 -3.03
CA VAL A 14 10.71 6.08 -3.50
C VAL A 14 10.41 6.17 -4.99
N PHE A 15 10.29 7.38 -5.53
CA PHE A 15 9.96 7.62 -6.94
C PHE A 15 11.17 7.97 -7.81
N ASP A 16 12.39 7.91 -7.27
CA ASP A 16 13.61 8.25 -8.03
C ASP A 16 13.98 7.17 -9.05
N GLU A 17 13.57 5.93 -8.80
CA GLU A 17 13.75 4.80 -9.69
C GLU A 17 12.37 4.26 -10.09
N PRO A 18 12.25 3.44 -11.14
CA PRO A 18 10.98 2.80 -11.48
C PRO A 18 10.39 2.10 -10.25
N CYS A 19 9.15 2.46 -9.92
CA CYS A 19 8.48 2.04 -8.70
C CYS A 19 7.20 1.28 -9.04
N ARG A 20 7.10 0.03 -8.57
CA ARG A 20 5.89 -0.77 -8.70
C ARG A 20 5.09 -0.65 -7.40
N VAL A 21 3.82 -0.26 -7.55
CA VAL A 21 2.94 0.04 -6.42
C VAL A 21 1.85 -1.02 -6.29
N LEU A 22 1.55 -1.39 -5.06
CA LEU A 22 0.42 -2.24 -4.71
C LEU A 22 -0.48 -1.45 -3.76
N ASP A 23 -1.73 -1.22 -4.15
CA ASP A 23 -2.70 -0.47 -3.37
C ASP A 23 -3.75 -1.44 -2.82
N LEU A 24 -3.57 -1.86 -1.58
CA LEU A 24 -4.48 -2.78 -0.89
C LEU A 24 -5.60 -1.99 -0.22
N TYR A 25 -6.83 -2.53 -0.24
CA TYR A 25 -8.02 -1.81 0.20
C TYR A 25 -8.17 -0.50 -0.59
N ALA A 26 -8.03 -0.62 -1.91
CA ALA A 26 -7.77 0.55 -2.76
C ALA A 26 -8.92 1.56 -2.84
N GLY A 27 -10.16 1.14 -2.61
CA GLY A 27 -11.29 2.04 -2.77
C GLY A 27 -11.37 2.61 -4.17
N THR A 28 -11.41 3.92 -4.31
CA THR A 28 -11.45 4.59 -5.60
C THR A 28 -10.08 4.75 -6.24
N GLY A 29 -9.03 4.27 -5.60
CA GLY A 29 -7.68 4.25 -6.15
C GLY A 29 -6.85 5.50 -5.92
N ALA A 30 -7.27 6.37 -5.00
CA ALA A 30 -6.61 7.67 -4.81
C ALA A 30 -5.10 7.57 -4.54
N LEU A 31 -4.67 6.63 -3.69
CA LEU A 31 -3.25 6.51 -3.35
C LEU A 31 -2.41 5.97 -4.50
N GLY A 32 -2.83 4.87 -5.11
CA GLY A 32 -2.10 4.29 -6.24
C GLY A 32 -2.07 5.20 -7.46
N LEU A 33 -3.16 5.91 -7.73
CA LEU A 33 -3.21 6.87 -8.84
C LEU A 33 -2.32 8.08 -8.57
N GLU A 34 -2.26 8.56 -7.33
CA GLU A 34 -1.32 9.63 -6.96
C GLU A 34 0.12 9.16 -7.16
N ALA A 35 0.43 7.92 -6.80
CA ALA A 35 1.76 7.36 -7.01
C ALA A 35 2.14 7.34 -8.49
N LEU A 36 1.21 6.96 -9.37
CA LEU A 36 1.45 7.01 -10.81
C LEU A 36 1.73 8.42 -11.28
N SER A 37 1.00 9.41 -10.77
CA SER A 37 1.22 10.82 -11.14
C SER A 37 2.58 11.33 -10.68
N ARG A 38 3.19 10.70 -9.69
CA ARG A 38 4.52 11.06 -9.17
C ARG A 38 5.65 10.24 -9.75
N GLY A 39 5.36 9.38 -10.73
CA GLY A 39 6.38 8.67 -11.47
C GLY A 39 6.44 7.17 -11.26
N ALA A 40 5.51 6.57 -10.49
CA ALA A 40 5.45 5.12 -10.39
C ALA A 40 5.23 4.51 -11.78
N SER A 41 5.82 3.35 -12.01
CA SER A 41 5.77 2.69 -13.32
C SER A 41 4.53 1.85 -13.52
N HIS A 42 4.00 1.29 -12.43
CA HIS A 42 2.83 0.40 -12.46
C HIS A 42 2.13 0.42 -11.12
N ALA A 43 0.81 0.33 -11.12
CA ALA A 43 0.01 0.20 -9.90
C ALA A 43 -0.96 -0.96 -10.02
N THR A 44 -0.95 -1.85 -9.03
CA THR A 44 -1.93 -2.91 -8.88
C THR A 44 -2.89 -2.52 -7.76
N PHE A 45 -4.18 -2.54 -8.05
CA PHE A 45 -5.23 -2.17 -7.10
C PHE A 45 -5.99 -3.43 -6.67
N VAL A 46 -6.18 -3.60 -5.37
CA VAL A 46 -6.97 -4.70 -4.81
C VAL A 46 -8.16 -4.12 -4.07
N GLU A 47 -9.36 -4.42 -4.55
CA GLU A 47 -10.60 -3.89 -4.01
C GLU A 47 -11.77 -4.83 -4.31
N PRO A 48 -12.55 -5.28 -3.30
CA PRO A 48 -13.69 -6.17 -3.54
C PRO A 48 -14.99 -5.44 -3.84
N ASP A 49 -15.15 -4.18 -3.45
CA ASP A 49 -16.42 -3.47 -3.56
C ASP A 49 -16.72 -3.01 -4.98
N ARG A 50 -17.88 -3.40 -5.53
CA ARG A 50 -18.23 -3.10 -6.91
C ARG A 50 -18.37 -1.60 -7.19
N ALA A 51 -18.96 -0.85 -6.26
CA ALA A 51 -19.12 0.60 -6.44
C ALA A 51 -17.76 1.29 -6.48
N ALA A 52 -16.86 0.89 -5.57
CA ALA A 52 -15.49 1.41 -5.55
C ALA A 52 -14.74 1.05 -6.83
N LEU A 53 -14.86 -0.19 -7.31
CA LEU A 53 -14.22 -0.63 -8.55
C LEU A 53 -14.71 0.17 -9.76
N SER A 54 -16.00 0.49 -9.81
CA SER A 54 -16.56 1.32 -10.88
C SER A 54 -15.95 2.73 -10.86
N ALA A 55 -15.85 3.33 -9.67
CA ALA A 55 -15.22 4.63 -9.51
C ALA A 55 -13.73 4.59 -9.86
N LEU A 56 -13.03 3.54 -9.43
CA LEU A 56 -11.62 3.34 -9.76
C LEU A 56 -11.43 3.26 -11.28
N SER A 57 -12.26 2.48 -11.96
CA SER A 57 -12.17 2.33 -13.42
C SER A 57 -12.38 3.67 -14.13
N ALA A 58 -13.35 4.46 -13.68
CA ALA A 58 -13.59 5.80 -14.22
C ALA A 58 -12.39 6.72 -13.99
N ASN A 59 -11.77 6.66 -12.81
CA ASN A 59 -10.60 7.47 -12.50
C ASN A 59 -9.39 7.07 -13.35
N VAL A 60 -9.18 5.77 -13.56
CA VAL A 60 -8.10 5.26 -14.41
C VAL A 60 -8.27 5.78 -15.84
N ASP A 61 -9.49 5.72 -16.37
CA ASP A 61 -9.76 6.20 -17.73
C ASP A 61 -9.59 7.72 -17.84
N ALA A 62 -10.06 8.46 -16.83
CA ALA A 62 -9.93 9.93 -16.82
C ALA A 62 -8.47 10.38 -16.82
N LEU A 63 -7.60 9.64 -16.14
CA LEU A 63 -6.16 9.93 -16.07
C LEU A 63 -5.37 9.31 -17.22
N LYS A 64 -6.00 8.49 -18.05
CA LYS A 64 -5.37 7.84 -19.20
C LYS A 64 -4.16 6.97 -18.84
N VAL A 65 -4.29 6.20 -17.75
CA VAL A 65 -3.20 5.36 -17.23
C VAL A 65 -3.53 3.86 -17.26
N ARG A 66 -4.53 3.46 -18.04
CA ARG A 66 -4.99 2.07 -18.03
C ARG A 66 -3.91 1.06 -18.39
N ASP A 67 -2.96 1.42 -19.21
CA ASP A 67 -1.82 0.57 -19.57
C ASP A 67 -0.80 0.39 -18.45
N GLN A 68 -0.90 1.19 -17.39
CA GLN A 68 -0.02 1.13 -16.21
C GLN A 68 -0.72 0.54 -14.99
N VAL A 69 -1.91 -0.03 -15.16
CA VAL A 69 -2.78 -0.44 -14.06
C VAL A 69 -3.20 -1.89 -14.20
N THR A 70 -3.20 -2.60 -13.07
CA THR A 70 -3.84 -3.92 -12.91
C THR A 70 -4.87 -3.78 -11.80
N VAL A 71 -6.07 -4.30 -12.02
CA VAL A 71 -7.13 -4.28 -11.01
C VAL A 71 -7.52 -5.70 -10.65
N LEU A 72 -7.46 -6.02 -9.36
CA LEU A 72 -7.89 -7.30 -8.82
C LEU A 72 -9.15 -7.05 -7.98
N GLY A 73 -10.30 -7.41 -8.55
CA GLY A 73 -11.60 -7.18 -7.93
C GLY A 73 -11.96 -8.24 -6.91
N CYS A 74 -11.16 -8.38 -5.86
CA CYS A 74 -11.36 -9.38 -4.82
C CYS A 74 -10.82 -8.87 -3.49
N ALA A 75 -11.07 -9.66 -2.41
CA ALA A 75 -10.57 -9.33 -1.08
C ALA A 75 -9.03 -9.40 -1.04
N VAL A 76 -8.43 -8.64 -0.12
CA VAL A 76 -6.98 -8.57 0.03
C VAL A 76 -6.36 -9.95 0.25
N ALA A 77 -6.97 -10.79 1.11
CA ALA A 77 -6.47 -12.15 1.33
C ALA A 77 -6.51 -13.01 0.06
N SER A 78 -7.51 -12.80 -0.78
CA SER A 78 -7.70 -13.59 -2.01
C SER A 78 -6.74 -13.20 -3.14
N ALA A 79 -6.27 -11.96 -3.14
CA ALA A 79 -5.40 -11.44 -4.19
C ALA A 79 -3.94 -11.90 -4.05
N LEU A 80 -3.54 -12.38 -2.89
CA LEU A 80 -2.13 -12.66 -2.59
C LEU A 80 -1.50 -13.62 -3.59
N ALA A 81 -2.19 -14.68 -3.98
CA ALA A 81 -1.65 -15.67 -4.91
C ALA A 81 -1.32 -15.04 -6.28
N SER A 82 -2.19 -14.14 -6.76
CA SER A 82 -1.94 -13.44 -8.03
C SER A 82 -0.77 -12.47 -7.93
N VAL A 83 -0.72 -11.68 -6.87
CA VAL A 83 0.36 -10.70 -6.67
C VAL A 83 1.70 -11.40 -6.52
N ARG A 84 1.73 -12.52 -5.79
CA ARG A 84 2.95 -13.31 -5.55
C ARG A 84 3.58 -13.82 -6.84
N ARG A 85 2.78 -14.05 -7.88
CA ARG A 85 3.28 -14.52 -9.18
C ARG A 85 3.97 -13.43 -9.98
N GLY A 86 3.74 -12.16 -9.64
CA GLY A 86 4.34 -11.03 -10.33
C GLY A 86 5.70 -10.66 -9.76
N PRO A 87 6.32 -9.61 -10.32
CA PRO A 87 7.59 -9.11 -9.79
C PRO A 87 7.41 -8.48 -8.40
N PRO A 88 8.51 -8.31 -7.65
CA PRO A 88 8.46 -7.61 -6.37
C PRO A 88 7.86 -6.22 -6.52
N VAL A 89 7.29 -5.72 -5.42
CA VAL A 89 6.73 -4.38 -5.38
C VAL A 89 7.59 -3.48 -4.50
N ASP A 90 7.61 -2.19 -4.82
CA ASP A 90 8.46 -1.23 -4.14
C ASP A 90 7.70 -0.41 -3.11
N LEU A 91 6.39 -0.33 -3.25
CA LEU A 91 5.54 0.46 -2.38
C LEU A 91 4.20 -0.24 -2.23
N ILE A 92 3.82 -0.52 -0.98
CA ILE A 92 2.51 -1.06 -0.65
C ILE A 92 1.76 -0.03 0.17
N PHE A 93 0.56 0.34 -0.28
CA PHE A 93 -0.40 1.09 0.53
C PHE A 93 -1.43 0.12 1.10
N ALA A 94 -1.79 0.33 2.36
CA ALA A 94 -2.89 -0.39 3.00
C ALA A 94 -3.72 0.62 3.79
N ASP A 95 -4.95 0.85 3.32
CA ASP A 95 -5.92 1.74 3.96
C ASP A 95 -7.20 0.96 4.30
N PRO A 96 -7.12 0.01 5.25
CA PRO A 96 -8.24 -0.85 5.60
C PRO A 96 -9.31 -0.11 6.38
N PRO A 97 -10.53 -0.67 6.48
CA PRO A 97 -11.49 -0.21 7.46
C PRO A 97 -10.84 -0.24 8.85
N TYR A 98 -10.89 0.89 9.56
CA TYR A 98 -10.17 1.04 10.83
C TYR A 98 -10.55 -0.01 11.88
N ALA A 99 -11.81 -0.42 11.91
CA ALA A 99 -12.28 -1.42 12.86
C ALA A 99 -11.60 -2.78 12.72
N LEU A 100 -11.03 -3.09 11.56
CA LEU A 100 -10.36 -4.37 11.32
C LEU A 100 -8.94 -4.42 11.88
N VAL A 101 -8.29 -3.27 12.08
CA VAL A 101 -6.89 -3.24 12.54
C VAL A 101 -6.74 -3.84 13.94
N PRO A 102 -7.54 -3.42 14.95
CA PRO A 102 -7.40 -4.00 16.29
C PRO A 102 -7.74 -5.49 16.38
N THR A 103 -8.48 -6.03 15.42
CA THR A 103 -8.86 -7.46 15.43
C THR A 103 -7.70 -8.39 15.08
N GLY A 104 -6.62 -7.85 14.52
CA GLY A 104 -5.49 -8.63 14.01
C GLY A 104 -5.69 -9.12 12.57
N GLU A 105 -6.86 -8.92 11.99
CA GLU A 105 -7.15 -9.38 10.62
C GLU A 105 -6.25 -8.71 9.59
N VAL A 106 -6.06 -7.39 9.70
CA VAL A 106 -5.21 -6.63 8.78
C VAL A 106 -3.76 -7.08 8.91
N GLY A 107 -3.26 -7.22 10.14
CA GLY A 107 -1.89 -7.69 10.37
C GLY A 107 -1.64 -9.05 9.73
N ARG A 108 -2.56 -9.99 9.91
CA ARG A 108 -2.45 -11.33 9.30
C ARG A 108 -2.43 -11.26 7.77
N ALA A 109 -3.29 -10.42 7.19
CA ALA A 109 -3.32 -10.24 5.74
C ALA A 109 -1.99 -9.64 5.24
N LEU A 110 -1.50 -8.60 5.90
CA LEU A 110 -0.26 -7.92 5.49
C LEU A 110 0.99 -8.79 5.66
N GLU A 111 1.00 -9.74 6.61
CA GLU A 111 2.11 -10.69 6.75
C GLU A 111 2.39 -11.44 5.46
N GLY A 112 1.36 -11.78 4.69
CA GLY A 112 1.51 -12.46 3.41
C GLY A 112 2.14 -11.57 2.34
N TYR A 113 1.90 -10.27 2.41
CA TYR A 113 2.41 -9.31 1.43
C TYR A 113 3.80 -8.79 1.75
N ALA A 114 4.20 -8.81 3.02
CA ALA A 114 5.50 -8.28 3.44
C ALA A 114 6.69 -8.87 2.66
N PRO A 115 6.75 -10.19 2.39
CA PRO A 115 7.85 -10.78 1.64
C PRO A 115 7.92 -10.33 0.17
N LEU A 116 6.85 -9.70 -0.35
CA LEU A 116 6.79 -9.26 -1.73
C LEU A 116 7.46 -7.90 -1.94
N LEU A 117 7.77 -7.18 -0.87
CA LEU A 117 8.50 -5.93 -0.96
C LEU A 117 9.93 -6.16 -1.45
N SER A 118 10.36 -5.30 -2.38
CA SER A 118 11.75 -5.25 -2.81
C SER A 118 12.64 -4.80 -1.65
N HIS A 119 13.96 -4.93 -1.83
CA HIS A 119 14.95 -4.67 -0.77
C HIS A 119 14.83 -3.29 -0.13
N TYR A 120 14.48 -2.26 -0.89
CA TYR A 120 14.26 -0.90 -0.38
C TYR A 120 12.76 -0.55 -0.32
N GLY A 121 11.90 -1.55 -0.35
CA GLY A 121 10.47 -1.35 -0.38
C GLY A 121 9.91 -0.78 0.91
N VAL A 122 8.79 -0.06 0.77
CA VAL A 122 8.09 0.60 1.88
C VAL A 122 6.63 0.15 1.89
N LEU A 123 6.12 -0.16 3.08
CA LEU A 123 4.70 -0.41 3.29
C LEU A 123 4.12 0.71 4.16
N VAL A 124 3.03 1.29 3.70
CA VAL A 124 2.34 2.39 4.37
C VAL A 124 0.98 1.89 4.85
N LEU A 125 0.75 1.91 6.15
CA LEU A 125 -0.52 1.51 6.76
C LEU A 125 -1.22 2.71 7.38
N GLU A 126 -2.46 2.96 6.98
CA GLU A 126 -3.34 3.90 7.66
C GLU A 126 -4.17 3.16 8.70
N HIS A 127 -4.28 3.73 9.89
CA HIS A 127 -5.08 3.17 10.99
C HIS A 127 -5.59 4.29 11.89
N ALA A 128 -6.50 3.94 12.80
CA ALA A 128 -7.04 4.93 13.73
C ALA A 128 -5.95 5.41 14.68
N GLU A 129 -6.03 6.70 15.01
CA GLU A 129 -5.18 7.26 16.07
C GLU A 129 -5.45 6.51 17.38
N GLY A 130 -4.40 6.18 18.10
CA GLY A 130 -4.51 5.41 19.34
C GLY A 130 -4.43 3.91 19.20
N ASP A 131 -4.67 3.37 17.99
CA ASP A 131 -4.47 1.94 17.74
C ASP A 131 -2.99 1.66 17.49
N ALA A 132 -2.49 0.59 18.09
CA ALA A 132 -1.12 0.17 17.87
C ALA A 132 -0.98 -0.43 16.46
N PRO A 133 0.04 -0.04 15.68
CA PRO A 133 0.30 -0.68 14.41
C PRO A 133 0.73 -2.14 14.64
N PRO A 134 0.27 -3.09 13.81
CA PRO A 134 0.63 -4.49 14.00
C PRO A 134 2.12 -4.73 13.70
N PRO A 135 2.78 -5.63 14.45
CA PRO A 135 4.10 -6.06 14.06
C PRO A 135 3.99 -6.89 12.78
N LEU A 136 4.91 -6.64 11.83
CA LEU A 136 4.94 -7.38 10.57
C LEU A 136 6.30 -8.07 10.44
N PRO A 137 6.34 -9.40 10.58
CA PRO A 137 7.61 -10.14 10.49
C PRO A 137 8.34 -9.85 9.18
N GLY A 138 9.65 -9.62 9.27
CA GLY A 138 10.47 -9.28 8.12
C GLY A 138 10.48 -7.79 7.76
N LEU A 139 9.64 -6.98 8.42
CA LEU A 139 9.62 -5.54 8.22
C LEU A 139 10.02 -4.82 9.50
N ALA A 140 10.70 -3.69 9.34
CA ALA A 140 11.02 -2.80 10.44
C ALA A 140 10.03 -1.63 10.44
N LEU A 141 9.46 -1.31 11.60
CA LEU A 141 8.62 -0.13 11.76
C LEU A 141 9.53 1.10 11.80
N VAL A 142 9.33 2.03 10.88
CA VAL A 142 10.17 3.22 10.74
C VAL A 142 9.60 4.39 11.53
N SER A 143 8.31 4.67 11.35
CA SER A 143 7.68 5.83 11.99
C SER A 143 6.16 5.68 12.00
N THR A 144 5.55 6.36 12.95
CA THR A 144 4.10 6.56 12.98
C THR A 144 3.85 8.05 13.11
N ARG A 145 3.04 8.61 12.23
CA ARG A 145 2.66 10.03 12.24
C ARG A 145 1.16 10.16 12.37
N ARG A 146 0.75 11.10 13.20
CA ARG A 146 -0.65 11.38 13.46
C ARG A 146 -1.14 12.53 12.59
N TYR A 147 -2.32 12.36 11.98
CA TYR A 147 -3.02 13.40 11.22
C TYR A 147 -4.48 13.40 11.67
N GLY A 148 -4.80 14.20 12.70
CA GLY A 148 -6.14 14.21 13.27
C GLY A 148 -6.48 12.86 13.93
N ASP A 149 -7.53 12.21 13.45
CA ASP A 149 -7.98 10.92 13.97
C ASP A 149 -7.33 9.72 13.26
N THR A 150 -6.45 9.99 12.31
CA THR A 150 -5.76 8.99 11.52
C THR A 150 -4.28 8.97 11.85
N SER A 151 -3.70 7.78 11.94
CA SER A 151 -2.27 7.60 11.99
C SER A 151 -1.79 6.90 10.73
N VAL A 152 -0.57 7.23 10.31
CA VAL A 152 0.09 6.61 9.17
C VAL A 152 1.40 6.02 9.66
N THR A 153 1.53 4.70 9.52
CA THR A 153 2.74 3.99 9.93
C THR A 153 3.50 3.51 8.70
N LEU A 154 4.79 3.78 8.66
CA LEU A 154 5.69 3.32 7.62
C LEU A 154 6.50 2.14 8.13
N TYR A 155 6.57 1.11 7.29
CA TYR A 155 7.45 -0.05 7.47
C TYR A 155 8.38 -0.12 6.28
N GLU A 156 9.59 -0.63 6.50
CA GLU A 156 10.49 -0.94 5.39
C GLU A 156 11.02 -2.35 5.53
N ALA A 157 11.46 -2.94 4.41
CA ALA A 157 12.04 -4.26 4.42
C ALA A 157 13.22 -4.30 5.38
N ALA A 158 13.27 -5.33 6.24
CA ALA A 158 14.38 -5.49 7.15
C ALA A 158 15.65 -5.75 6.35
N LYS A 159 16.71 -5.03 6.70
CA LYS A 159 18.01 -5.18 6.03
C LYS A 159 18.76 -6.38 6.58
N ASP A 160 19.73 -6.87 5.83
CA ASP A 160 20.56 -7.96 6.28
C ASP A 160 21.17 -7.65 7.65
N GLY A 161 21.06 -8.63 8.55
CA GLY A 161 21.55 -8.48 9.91
C GLY A 161 20.60 -7.78 10.87
N SER A 162 19.47 -7.26 10.40
CA SER A 162 18.49 -6.58 11.24
C SER A 162 17.22 -7.40 11.48
N MET A 163 17.25 -8.68 11.19
CA MET A 163 16.13 -9.58 11.43
C MET A 163 15.90 -9.77 12.91
N PRO A 164 14.64 -9.66 13.38
CA PRO A 164 14.31 -9.96 14.76
C PRO A 164 14.44 -11.44 15.09
#